data_0382ee7b6863d4417f6d8ca8832e0a0e
#
_entry.id   0382ee7b6863d4417f6d8ca8832e0a0e
#
_cell.length_a   1.000
_cell.length_b   1.000
_cell.length_c   1.000
_cell.angle_alpha   90.00
_cell.angle_beta   90.00
_cell.angle_gamma   90.00
#
_symmetry.space_group_name_H-M   'P 1'
#
loop_
_entity.id
_entity.type
_entity.pdbx_description
1 polymer ?
#
loop_
_entity_poly.entity_id
_entity_poly.type
_entity_poly.pdbx_seq_one_letter_code
_entity_poly.pdbx_strand_id
1 'polypeptide(L)'
;SKLNKDSIFELFRLNKFNPESVNSYNHKIDLSGNCEFRDFNFSNGSQEMNSKTIISLKEQNASYIGSGAVISNSTNAKNELVINHLSKSAKSDCSFKTVSRGKSNITFSGMVFVDKDCSDTESNQISKGLVMDEEARINLIPMLDINNDDVVCAHGAASGKPDENIL
;
A
#
# COMPACT_ATOMS: atom_id res chain seq x y z
N SER A 1 14.38 2.41 -8.33
CA SER A 1 14.14 3.28 -9.52
C SER A 1 13.99 4.73 -9.08
N LYS A 2 14.36 5.66 -9.95
CA LYS A 2 14.20 7.11 -9.74
C LYS A 2 13.32 7.66 -10.85
N LEU A 3 12.29 8.43 -10.49
CA LEU A 3 11.47 9.17 -11.44
C LEU A 3 11.96 10.61 -11.52
N ASN A 4 12.11 11.09 -12.75
CA ASN A 4 12.65 12.41 -13.00
C ASN A 4 11.62 13.50 -12.74
N LYS A 5 12.12 14.72 -12.55
CA LYS A 5 11.32 15.92 -12.34
C LYS A 5 10.30 16.15 -13.48
N ASP A 6 9.14 16.69 -13.10
CA ASP A 6 8.05 17.06 -14.01
C ASP A 6 7.51 15.89 -14.88
N SER A 7 7.55 14.65 -14.36
CA SER A 7 7.07 13.46 -15.05
C SER A 7 5.87 12.81 -14.37
N ILE A 8 5.04 12.16 -15.17
CA ILE A 8 3.98 11.27 -14.70
C ILE A 8 4.35 9.86 -15.12
N PHE A 9 4.34 8.93 -14.16
CA PHE A 9 4.60 7.53 -14.43
C PHE A 9 3.48 6.66 -13.85
N GLU A 10 2.90 5.81 -14.69
CA GLU A 10 1.87 4.87 -14.29
C GLU A 10 2.40 3.44 -14.42
N LEU A 11 2.23 2.65 -13.36
CA LEU A 11 2.62 1.26 -13.31
C LEU A 11 1.41 0.38 -12.98
N PHE A 12 1.07 -0.52 -13.90
CA PHE A 12 0.05 -1.54 -13.68
C PHE A 12 0.72 -2.89 -13.51
N ARG A 13 0.51 -3.50 -12.34
CA ARG A 13 1.03 -4.82 -12.02
C ARG A 13 -0.12 -5.80 -11.83
N LEU A 14 -0.14 -6.82 -12.66
CA LEU A 14 -1.05 -7.95 -12.54
C LEU A 14 -0.23 -9.20 -12.23
N ASN A 15 -0.29 -9.65 -11.00
CA ASN A 15 0.44 -10.79 -10.50
C ASN A 15 -0.52 -11.97 -10.31
N LYS A 16 -0.44 -12.94 -11.19
CA LYS A 16 -1.12 -14.24 -11.04
C LYS A 16 -0.06 -15.29 -10.80
N PHE A 17 0.01 -15.79 -9.59
CA PHE A 17 1.00 -16.75 -9.18
C PHE A 17 0.47 -18.18 -9.25
N ASN A 18 1.39 -19.16 -9.37
CA ASN A 18 1.06 -20.55 -9.13
C ASN A 18 0.71 -20.74 -7.64
N PRO A 19 -0.36 -21.47 -7.30
CA PRO A 19 -0.75 -21.71 -5.91
C PRO A 19 0.33 -22.34 -5.02
N GLU A 20 1.26 -23.09 -5.60
CA GLU A 20 2.36 -23.74 -4.88
C GLU A 20 3.64 -22.89 -4.82
N SER A 21 3.65 -21.70 -5.40
CA SER A 21 4.84 -20.87 -5.46
C SER A 21 5.06 -20.06 -4.19
N VAL A 22 6.33 -19.77 -3.89
CA VAL A 22 6.77 -18.80 -2.89
C VAL A 22 7.33 -17.60 -3.64
N ASN A 23 6.78 -16.42 -3.39
CA ASN A 23 7.14 -15.19 -4.10
C ASN A 23 7.58 -14.11 -3.13
N SER A 24 8.69 -13.46 -3.45
CA SER A 24 9.16 -12.30 -2.69
C SER A 24 9.65 -11.23 -3.65
N TYR A 25 9.26 -9.97 -3.39
CA TYR A 25 9.74 -8.85 -4.18
C TYR A 25 9.84 -7.57 -3.35
N ASN A 26 10.84 -6.76 -3.71
CA ASN A 26 11.05 -5.45 -3.12
C ASN A 26 11.08 -4.37 -4.21
N HIS A 27 10.32 -3.32 -4.00
CA HIS A 27 10.34 -2.12 -4.84
C HIS A 27 10.82 -0.93 -4.02
N LYS A 28 11.77 -0.20 -4.57
CA LYS A 28 12.20 1.10 -4.02
C LYS A 28 12.14 2.14 -5.12
N ILE A 29 11.38 3.20 -4.88
CA ILE A 29 11.09 4.24 -5.87
C ILE A 29 11.30 5.59 -5.21
N ASP A 30 12.17 6.40 -5.80
CA ASP A 30 12.46 7.77 -5.38
C ASP A 30 11.81 8.73 -6.37
N LEU A 31 11.02 9.68 -5.87
CA LEU A 31 10.31 10.68 -6.65
C LEU A 31 11.00 12.04 -6.56
N SER A 32 11.32 12.62 -7.71
CA SER A 32 11.83 13.98 -7.84
C SER A 32 10.69 15.01 -7.82
N GLY A 33 11.02 16.30 -7.92
CA GLY A 33 10.05 17.40 -7.81
C GLY A 33 9.01 17.41 -8.92
N ASN A 34 7.78 17.80 -8.58
CA ASN A 34 6.62 17.83 -9.48
C ASN A 34 6.35 16.50 -10.21
N CYS A 35 6.87 15.40 -9.71
CA CYS A 35 6.68 14.07 -10.31
C CYS A 35 5.45 13.40 -9.69
N GLU A 36 4.65 12.75 -10.50
CA GLU A 36 3.54 11.93 -10.04
C GLU A 36 3.77 10.47 -10.40
N PHE A 37 3.68 9.60 -9.40
CA PHE A 37 3.73 8.16 -9.58
C PHE A 37 2.39 7.52 -9.20
N ARG A 38 1.80 6.82 -10.15
CA ARG A 38 0.58 6.03 -9.95
C ARG A 38 0.89 4.55 -10.03
N ASP A 39 0.60 3.81 -8.97
CA ASP A 39 0.85 2.37 -8.86
C ASP A 39 -0.46 1.61 -8.65
N PHE A 40 -0.78 0.72 -9.57
CA PHE A 40 -1.93 -0.16 -9.49
C PHE A 40 -1.45 -1.60 -9.41
N ASN A 41 -1.66 -2.24 -8.27
CA ASN A 41 -1.19 -3.60 -8.04
C ASN A 41 -2.37 -4.55 -7.75
N PHE A 42 -2.50 -5.57 -8.58
CA PHE A 42 -3.40 -6.68 -8.31
C PHE A 42 -2.59 -7.97 -8.16
N SER A 43 -2.82 -8.71 -7.08
CA SER A 43 -2.13 -9.97 -6.83
C SER A 43 -3.10 -11.07 -6.43
N ASN A 44 -2.93 -12.25 -7.05
CA ASN A 44 -3.74 -13.43 -6.78
C ASN A 44 -2.90 -14.70 -6.87
N GLY A 45 -3.19 -15.66 -6.00
CA GLY A 45 -2.51 -16.95 -5.93
C GLY A 45 -1.32 -16.94 -4.97
N SER A 46 -0.40 -17.90 -5.14
CA SER A 46 0.79 -18.15 -4.30
C SER A 46 0.49 -18.90 -3.00
N GLN A 47 1.40 -19.77 -2.59
CA GLN A 47 1.41 -20.38 -1.25
C GLN A 47 1.89 -19.36 -0.21
N GLU A 48 2.95 -18.64 -0.56
CA GLU A 48 3.50 -17.57 0.25
C GLU A 48 3.85 -16.36 -0.62
N MET A 49 3.53 -15.17 -0.14
CA MET A 49 3.85 -13.92 -0.82
C MET A 49 4.36 -12.87 0.17
N ASN A 50 5.59 -12.43 -0.04
CA ASN A 50 6.18 -11.33 0.72
C ASN A 50 6.49 -10.15 -0.20
N SER A 51 5.90 -9.00 0.05
CA SER A 51 6.17 -7.80 -0.73
C SER A 51 6.53 -6.63 0.16
N LYS A 52 7.49 -5.84 -0.30
CA LYS A 52 7.84 -4.57 0.32
C LYS A 52 7.98 -3.50 -0.74
N THR A 53 7.23 -2.42 -0.58
CA THR A 53 7.31 -1.25 -1.45
C THR A 53 7.69 -0.04 -0.61
N ILE A 54 8.74 0.66 -1.00
CA ILE A 54 9.21 1.89 -0.36
C ILE A 54 9.12 3.01 -1.39
N ILE A 55 8.35 4.02 -1.09
CA ILE A 55 8.19 5.24 -1.88
C ILE A 55 8.82 6.39 -1.10
N SER A 56 9.72 7.13 -1.73
CA SER A 56 10.35 8.30 -1.12
C SER A 56 10.07 9.55 -1.96
N LEU A 57 9.28 10.47 -1.42
CA LEU A 57 8.97 11.76 -2.01
C LEU A 57 10.07 12.75 -1.59
N LYS A 58 11.12 12.82 -2.41
CA LYS A 58 12.40 13.47 -2.04
C LYS A 58 12.48 14.95 -2.36
N GLU A 59 11.64 15.44 -3.25
CA GLU A 59 11.64 16.82 -3.70
C GLU A 59 10.22 17.39 -3.68
N GLN A 60 10.12 18.71 -3.67
CA GLN A 60 8.86 19.45 -3.52
C GLN A 60 7.82 19.06 -4.57
N ASN A 61 6.55 19.04 -4.17
CA ASN A 61 5.38 18.69 -4.99
C ASN A 61 5.43 17.27 -5.61
N ALA A 62 6.25 16.37 -5.09
CA ALA A 62 6.19 14.97 -5.49
C ALA A 62 4.85 14.35 -5.02
N SER A 63 4.24 13.54 -5.86
CA SER A 63 2.94 12.92 -5.61
C SER A 63 2.97 11.41 -5.84
N TYR A 64 2.33 10.66 -4.95
CA TYR A 64 2.15 9.22 -5.06
C TYR A 64 0.68 8.83 -4.91
N ILE A 65 0.16 8.10 -5.87
CA ILE A 65 -1.17 7.49 -5.82
C ILE A 65 -1.01 5.97 -5.89
N GLY A 66 -1.33 5.30 -4.78
CA GLY A 66 -1.21 3.85 -4.66
C GLY A 66 -2.56 3.17 -4.56
N SER A 67 -2.84 2.22 -5.44
CA SER A 67 -4.02 1.38 -5.33
C SER A 67 -3.64 -0.09 -5.45
N GLY A 68 -4.23 -0.92 -4.62
CA GLY A 68 -3.93 -2.35 -4.66
C GLY A 68 -5.08 -3.24 -4.23
N ALA A 69 -5.08 -4.45 -4.78
CA ALA A 69 -5.94 -5.51 -4.32
C ALA A 69 -5.17 -6.83 -4.23
N VAL A 70 -5.35 -7.52 -3.11
CA VAL A 70 -4.82 -8.88 -2.90
C VAL A 70 -6.00 -9.80 -2.67
N ILE A 71 -6.11 -10.83 -3.51
CA ILE A 71 -7.07 -11.90 -3.33
C ILE A 71 -6.28 -13.17 -3.06
N SER A 72 -6.57 -13.84 -1.97
CA SER A 72 -5.88 -15.07 -1.63
C SER A 72 -6.83 -16.19 -1.21
N ASN A 73 -6.42 -17.41 -1.52
CA ASN A 73 -7.10 -18.62 -1.14
C ASN A 73 -6.04 -19.59 -0.58
N SER A 74 -6.05 -19.77 0.74
CA SER A 74 -5.07 -20.59 1.47
C SER A 74 -3.61 -20.12 1.30
N THR A 75 -3.41 -18.80 1.30
CA THR A 75 -2.12 -18.12 1.10
C THR A 75 -1.66 -17.45 2.39
N ASN A 76 -0.38 -17.52 2.70
CA ASN A 76 0.27 -16.64 3.67
C ASN A 76 0.86 -15.42 2.93
N ALA A 77 0.37 -14.23 3.21
CA ALA A 77 0.84 -13.03 2.53
C ALA A 77 1.21 -11.93 3.53
N LYS A 78 2.39 -11.34 3.31
CA LYS A 78 2.84 -10.14 4.01
C LYS A 78 3.16 -9.05 3.00
N ASN A 79 2.41 -7.94 3.09
CA ASN A 79 2.59 -6.79 2.21
C ASN A 79 2.94 -5.57 3.07
N GLU A 80 4.07 -4.95 2.78
CA GLU A 80 4.56 -3.75 3.45
C GLU A 80 4.62 -2.59 2.44
N LEU A 81 3.98 -1.48 2.79
CA LEU A 81 4.11 -0.21 2.09
C LEU A 81 4.71 0.82 3.04
N VAL A 82 5.80 1.45 2.64
CA VAL A 82 6.43 2.55 3.37
C VAL A 82 6.44 3.77 2.47
N ILE A 83 5.87 4.87 2.94
CA ILE A 83 5.85 6.15 2.24
C ILE A 83 6.61 7.16 3.08
N ASN A 84 7.69 7.70 2.52
CA ASN A 84 8.52 8.70 3.17
C ASN A 84 8.29 10.05 2.50
N HIS A 85 7.67 10.99 3.21
CA HIS A 85 7.62 12.38 2.83
C HIS A 85 8.90 13.07 3.35
N LEU A 86 9.77 13.44 2.43
CA LEU A 86 11.10 13.98 2.71
C LEU A 86 11.27 15.41 2.16
N SER A 87 10.19 16.03 1.70
CA SER A 87 10.18 17.40 1.18
C SER A 87 8.80 18.02 1.30
N LYS A 88 8.73 19.35 1.21
CA LYS A 88 7.51 20.16 1.34
C LYS A 88 6.49 19.90 0.24
N SER A 89 5.21 20.12 0.56
CA SER A 89 4.08 20.06 -0.38
C SER A 89 3.99 18.71 -1.11
N ALA A 90 4.51 17.65 -0.51
CA ALA A 90 4.44 16.31 -1.06
C ALA A 90 3.10 15.65 -0.71
N LYS A 91 2.54 14.88 -1.64
CA LYS A 91 1.21 14.27 -1.48
C LYS A 91 1.24 12.77 -1.66
N SER A 92 0.46 12.05 -0.85
CA SER A 92 0.20 10.63 -1.08
C SER A 92 -1.25 10.26 -0.80
N ASP A 93 -1.83 9.46 -1.69
CA ASP A 93 -3.17 8.89 -1.52
C ASP A 93 -3.14 7.39 -1.84
N CYS A 94 -3.54 6.57 -0.87
CA CYS A 94 -3.42 5.13 -0.97
C CYS A 94 -4.70 4.40 -0.59
N SER A 95 -5.11 3.46 -1.42
CA SER A 95 -6.26 2.59 -1.19
C SER A 95 -5.93 1.13 -1.45
N PHE A 96 -5.96 0.31 -0.39
CA PHE A 96 -5.67 -1.13 -0.50
C PHE A 96 -6.86 -1.97 -0.06
N LYS A 97 -7.11 -3.02 -0.82
CA LYS A 97 -8.18 -3.98 -0.57
C LYS A 97 -7.63 -5.39 -0.48
N THR A 98 -8.13 -6.15 0.48
CA THR A 98 -7.69 -7.52 0.71
C THR A 98 -8.89 -8.44 0.83
N VAL A 99 -8.88 -9.54 0.11
CA VAL A 99 -9.88 -10.60 0.23
C VAL A 99 -9.17 -11.88 0.66
N SER A 100 -9.56 -12.42 1.80
CA SER A 100 -8.97 -13.62 2.39
C SER A 100 -9.96 -14.76 2.36
N ARG A 101 -9.56 -15.88 1.73
CA ARG A 101 -10.35 -17.11 1.60
C ARG A 101 -9.60 -18.34 2.09
N GLY A 102 -10.34 -19.43 2.32
CA GLY A 102 -9.76 -20.69 2.78
C GLY A 102 -9.04 -20.54 4.11
N LYS A 103 -7.78 -21.00 4.18
CA LYS A 103 -6.90 -20.86 5.36
C LYS A 103 -5.91 -19.73 5.25
N SER A 104 -6.23 -18.71 4.48
CA SER A 104 -5.32 -17.59 4.25
C SER A 104 -5.05 -16.79 5.52
N ASN A 105 -3.80 -16.35 5.65
CA ASN A 105 -3.37 -15.40 6.67
C ASN A 105 -2.66 -14.23 5.98
N ILE A 106 -3.31 -13.08 5.93
CA ILE A 106 -2.80 -11.92 5.20
C ILE A 106 -2.50 -10.79 6.19
N THR A 107 -1.30 -10.26 6.12
CA THR A 107 -0.92 -9.03 6.81
C THR A 107 -0.63 -7.95 5.77
N PHE A 108 -1.26 -6.80 5.92
CA PHE A 108 -0.90 -5.57 5.23
C PHE A 108 -0.48 -4.53 6.26
N SER A 109 0.74 -4.03 6.15
CA SER A 109 1.23 -2.91 6.95
C SER A 109 1.54 -1.71 6.07
N GLY A 110 1.00 -0.55 6.44
CA GLY A 110 1.23 0.70 5.74
C GLY A 110 1.81 1.74 6.69
N MET A 111 3.03 2.18 6.44
CA MET A 111 3.71 3.20 7.22
C MET A 111 3.82 4.48 6.40
N VAL A 112 3.38 5.60 6.96
CA VAL A 112 3.64 6.94 6.45
C VAL A 112 4.57 7.65 7.42
N PHE A 113 5.71 8.07 6.91
CA PHE A 113 6.68 8.89 7.63
C PHE A 113 6.69 10.30 7.04
N VAL A 114 6.63 11.33 7.89
CA VAL A 114 6.76 12.74 7.50
C VAL A 114 7.89 13.37 8.29
N ASP A 115 8.92 13.85 7.57
CA ASP A 115 10.09 14.49 8.18
C ASP A 115 9.72 15.89 8.72
N LYS A 116 10.49 16.37 9.68
CA LYS A 116 10.31 17.65 10.39
C LYS A 116 10.25 18.88 9.47
N ASP A 117 10.94 18.84 8.33
CA ASP A 117 11.04 19.97 7.39
C ASP A 117 9.98 19.89 6.25
N CYS A 118 8.98 19.00 6.37
CA CYS A 118 7.99 18.69 5.34
C CYS A 118 6.63 19.37 5.59
N SER A 119 6.61 20.71 5.63
CA SER A 119 5.35 21.46 5.69
C SER A 119 4.47 21.27 4.46
N ASP A 120 3.15 21.56 4.59
CA ASP A 120 2.15 21.46 3.52
C ASP A 120 2.09 20.04 2.90
N THR A 121 2.32 19.03 3.72
CA THR A 121 2.21 17.62 3.32
C THR A 121 0.78 17.12 3.51
N GLU A 122 0.30 16.40 2.50
CA GLU A 122 -0.99 15.71 2.55
C GLU A 122 -0.78 14.20 2.39
N SER A 123 -1.35 13.40 3.29
CA SER A 123 -1.30 11.94 3.18
C SER A 123 -2.61 11.30 3.61
N ASN A 124 -3.14 10.41 2.77
CA ASN A 124 -4.29 9.59 3.09
C ASN A 124 -4.00 8.12 2.81
N GLN A 125 -4.33 7.24 3.76
CA GLN A 125 -4.16 5.80 3.59
C GLN A 125 -5.38 5.05 4.10
N ILE A 126 -6.05 4.32 3.20
CA ILE A 126 -7.21 3.49 3.53
C ILE A 126 -6.93 2.04 3.19
N SER A 127 -7.17 1.15 4.15
CA SER A 127 -7.04 -0.30 3.98
C SER A 127 -8.35 -1.00 4.34
N LYS A 128 -8.86 -1.84 3.44
CA LYS A 128 -10.09 -2.59 3.67
C LYS A 128 -9.87 -4.09 3.46
N GLY A 129 -10.42 -4.89 4.36
CA GLY A 129 -10.32 -6.35 4.31
C GLY A 129 -11.68 -7.04 4.32
N LEU A 130 -11.83 -8.07 3.49
CA LEU A 130 -13.00 -8.94 3.47
C LEU A 130 -12.56 -10.37 3.80
N VAL A 131 -13.04 -10.88 4.93
CA VAL A 131 -12.79 -12.26 5.40
C VAL A 131 -13.94 -13.15 4.97
N MET A 132 -13.69 -14.06 4.05
CA MET A 132 -14.74 -14.87 3.41
C MET A 132 -15.00 -16.21 4.12
N ASP A 133 -14.00 -16.76 4.82
CA ASP A 133 -14.09 -18.08 5.41
C ASP A 133 -13.66 -18.05 6.90
N GLU A 134 -14.10 -19.02 7.70
CA GLU A 134 -13.86 -19.03 9.15
C GLU A 134 -12.38 -19.15 9.54
N GLU A 135 -11.59 -19.90 8.77
CA GLU A 135 -10.16 -20.08 9.00
C GLU A 135 -9.31 -18.95 8.39
N ALA A 136 -9.92 -18.09 7.58
CA ALA A 136 -9.23 -16.95 6.98
C ALA A 136 -8.95 -15.84 7.99
N ARG A 137 -7.83 -15.13 7.83
CA ARG A 137 -7.40 -14.03 8.70
C ARG A 137 -6.87 -12.88 7.86
N ILE A 138 -7.19 -11.66 8.31
CA ILE A 138 -6.63 -10.43 7.78
C ILE A 138 -6.17 -9.56 8.95
N ASN A 139 -4.95 -9.07 8.85
CA ASN A 139 -4.36 -8.12 9.78
C ASN A 139 -3.96 -6.85 9.01
N LEU A 140 -4.62 -5.74 9.31
CA LEU A 140 -4.36 -4.42 8.71
C LEU A 140 -3.70 -3.54 9.75
N ILE A 141 -2.48 -3.07 9.47
CA ILE A 141 -1.64 -2.32 10.42
C ILE A 141 -1.26 -0.98 9.78
N PRO A 142 -2.13 0.04 9.86
CA PRO A 142 -1.76 1.39 9.43
C PRO A 142 -0.94 2.08 10.52
N MET A 143 0.12 2.78 10.12
CA MET A 143 1.02 3.50 11.02
C MET A 143 1.32 4.89 10.47
N LEU A 144 1.39 5.88 11.37
CA LEU A 144 1.82 7.24 11.07
C LEU A 144 2.97 7.63 12.01
N ASP A 145 4.04 8.17 11.43
CA ASP A 145 5.16 8.79 12.14
C ASP A 145 5.35 10.20 11.58
N ILE A 146 4.79 11.19 12.28
CA ILE A 146 4.66 12.55 11.80
C ILE A 146 5.48 13.47 12.69
N ASN A 147 6.47 14.13 12.08
CA ASN A 147 7.42 15.00 12.77
C ASN A 147 7.26 16.48 12.39
N ASN A 148 6.14 16.87 11.78
CA ASN A 148 5.79 18.25 11.42
C ASN A 148 4.31 18.50 11.73
N ASP A 149 3.97 19.67 12.24
CA ASP A 149 2.60 20.06 12.64
C ASP A 149 1.79 20.77 11.53
N ASP A 150 2.45 21.22 10.47
CA ASP A 150 1.82 21.83 9.29
C ASP A 150 1.54 20.79 8.20
N VAL A 151 0.70 19.78 8.54
CA VAL A 151 0.37 18.67 7.66
C VAL A 151 -1.06 18.17 7.82
N VAL A 152 -1.60 17.54 6.80
CA VAL A 152 -2.89 16.84 6.83
C VAL A 152 -2.68 15.36 6.55
N CYS A 153 -2.69 14.56 7.59
CA CYS A 153 -2.47 13.12 7.45
C CYS A 153 -3.61 12.32 8.07
N ALA A 154 -4.11 11.35 7.32
CA ALA A 154 -5.15 10.45 7.76
C ALA A 154 -4.83 9.00 7.39
N HIS A 155 -5.22 8.07 8.24
CA HIS A 155 -5.27 6.67 7.91
C HIS A 155 -6.54 5.99 8.41
N GLY A 156 -6.91 4.89 7.78
CA GLY A 156 -8.04 4.07 8.21
C GLY A 156 -7.86 2.61 7.83
N ALA A 157 -8.32 1.73 8.70
CA ALA A 157 -8.37 0.30 8.43
C ALA A 157 -9.70 -0.27 8.89
N ALA A 158 -10.28 -1.14 8.07
CA ALA A 158 -11.47 -1.89 8.42
C ALA A 158 -11.43 -3.28 7.80
N SER A 159 -11.80 -4.29 8.56
CA SER A 159 -12.00 -5.65 8.05
C SER A 159 -13.28 -6.25 8.62
N GLY A 160 -13.93 -7.11 7.84
CA GLY A 160 -15.16 -7.75 8.25
C GLY A 160 -15.48 -8.97 7.40
N LYS A 161 -16.53 -9.70 7.80
CA LYS A 161 -17.15 -10.74 7.00
C LYS A 161 -18.22 -10.12 6.10
N PRO A 162 -18.55 -10.72 4.95
CA PRO A 162 -19.69 -10.30 4.16
C PRO A 162 -21.00 -10.49 4.97
N ASP A 163 -21.96 -9.62 4.72
CA ASP A 163 -23.31 -9.83 5.25
C ASP A 163 -23.98 -10.95 4.46
N GLU A 164 -24.33 -12.03 5.14
CA GLU A 164 -24.96 -13.21 4.53
C GLU A 164 -26.34 -12.91 3.90
N ASN A 165 -26.95 -11.77 4.26
CA ASN A 165 -28.23 -11.34 3.71
C ASN A 165 -28.12 -10.55 2.40
N ILE A 166 -26.90 -10.27 1.91
CA ILE A 166 -26.64 -9.49 0.69
C ILE A 166 -26.17 -10.40 -0.48
N LEU A 167 -25.94 -11.67 -0.22
CA LEU A 167 -25.63 -12.70 -1.21
C LEU A 167 -26.89 -13.47 -1.54
#